data_62523bf86cabf6f7d0221d2878d7be30
#
_entry.id   62523bf86cabf6f7d0221d2878d7be30
#
_cell.length_a   1.000
_cell.length_b   1.000
_cell.length_c   1.000
_cell.angle_alpha   90.00
_cell.angle_beta   90.00
_cell.angle_gamma   90.00
#
_symmetry.space_group_name_H-M   'P 1'
#
loop_
_entity.id
_entity.type
_entity.pdbx_description
1 polymer ?
#
loop_
_entity_poly.entity_id
_entity_poly.type
_entity_poly.pdbx_seq_one_letter_code
_entity_poly.pdbx_strand_id
1 'polypeptide(L)'
;ISPLLLVLKSGINFNAKIIEEPEAHLHPELQQKMTRLLINMMNLGIPVWITTHSDTILQHINNMMKLKNHVRSSELQKEYGYRKEDLLYREDVQMYQFVPDNNGKTHLEALEATKYGFVVPTFNNALEKIVEEVYAFQED
;
A
#
# COMPACT_ATOMS: atom_id res chain seq x y z
N ILE A 1 9.04 13.13 -0.60
CA ILE A 1 8.58 11.76 -0.26
C ILE A 1 9.22 10.80 -1.25
N SER A 2 9.94 9.83 -0.74
CA SER A 2 10.55 8.80 -1.57
C SER A 2 9.47 7.81 -2.07
N PRO A 3 9.54 7.36 -3.33
CA PRO A 3 8.60 6.39 -3.84
C PRO A 3 8.74 5.04 -3.11
N LEU A 4 7.66 4.31 -3.05
CA LEU A 4 7.63 2.92 -2.60
C LEU A 4 7.64 1.98 -3.79
N LEU A 5 8.36 0.90 -3.65
CA LEU A 5 8.28 -0.24 -4.54
C LEU A 5 7.49 -1.36 -3.84
N LEU A 6 6.34 -1.69 -4.40
CA LEU A 6 5.52 -2.78 -3.93
C LEU A 6 5.64 -3.96 -4.88
N VAL A 7 5.87 -5.11 -4.32
CA VAL A 7 5.91 -6.36 -5.07
C VAL A 7 4.78 -7.25 -4.59
N LEU A 8 3.80 -7.43 -5.43
CA LEU A 8 2.66 -8.32 -5.20
C LEU A 8 2.91 -9.58 -6.02
N LYS A 9 3.12 -10.69 -5.36
CA LYS A 9 3.43 -11.94 -6.04
C LYS A 9 2.66 -13.11 -5.46
N SER A 10 2.14 -13.94 -6.34
CA SER A 10 1.59 -15.24 -5.98
C SER A 10 2.09 -16.31 -6.97
N GLY A 11 2.51 -17.45 -6.44
CA GLY A 11 2.92 -18.59 -7.25
C GLY A 11 4.14 -18.37 -8.14
N ILE A 12 4.32 -19.27 -9.11
CA ILE A 12 5.43 -19.24 -10.05
C ILE A 12 4.89 -18.75 -11.40
N ASN A 13 4.89 -17.45 -11.61
CA ASN A 13 4.58 -16.87 -12.89
C ASN A 13 5.69 -15.88 -13.30
N PHE A 14 6.25 -16.04 -14.48
CA PHE A 14 7.36 -15.23 -14.94
C PHE A 14 6.95 -13.91 -15.62
N ASN A 15 5.65 -13.70 -15.86
CA ASN A 15 5.13 -12.51 -16.52
C ASN A 15 4.70 -11.45 -15.50
N ALA A 16 5.66 -10.80 -14.88
CA ALA A 16 5.38 -9.68 -13.98
C ALA A 16 4.91 -8.45 -14.76
N LYS A 17 3.94 -7.73 -14.20
CA LYS A 17 3.54 -6.39 -14.63
C LYS A 17 4.26 -5.37 -13.78
N ILE A 18 4.93 -4.43 -14.44
CA ILE A 18 5.61 -3.31 -13.78
C ILE A 18 4.82 -2.06 -14.09
N ILE A 19 4.33 -1.38 -13.06
CA ILE A 19 3.49 -0.19 -13.19
C ILE A 19 4.10 0.91 -12.34
N GLU A 20 4.43 2.02 -12.97
CA GLU A 20 4.94 3.20 -12.29
C GLU A 20 3.78 4.15 -11.97
N GLU A 21 3.69 4.54 -10.70
CA GLU A 21 2.73 5.54 -10.20
C GLU A 21 1.29 5.33 -10.75
N PRO A 22 0.66 4.17 -10.51
CA PRO A 22 -0.68 3.89 -11.04
C PRO A 22 -1.75 4.86 -10.51
N GLU A 23 -1.45 5.56 -9.42
CA GLU A 23 -2.32 6.59 -8.83
C GLU A 23 -2.26 7.94 -9.54
N ALA A 24 -1.32 8.14 -10.46
CA ALA A 24 -1.13 9.42 -11.12
C ALA A 24 -2.44 9.94 -11.72
N HIS A 25 -2.81 11.17 -11.34
CA HIS A 25 -4.03 11.85 -11.76
C HIS A 25 -5.36 11.19 -11.32
N LEU A 26 -5.33 10.21 -10.41
CA LEU A 26 -6.53 9.56 -9.90
C LEU A 26 -7.02 10.16 -8.59
N HIS A 27 -8.32 10.33 -8.48
CA HIS A 27 -8.99 10.64 -7.22
C HIS A 27 -8.80 9.48 -6.21
N PRO A 28 -8.81 9.74 -4.88
CA PRO A 28 -8.64 8.69 -3.86
C PRO A 28 -9.56 7.48 -4.02
N GLU A 29 -10.83 7.67 -4.39
CA GLU A 29 -11.72 6.55 -4.68
C GLU A 29 -11.25 5.69 -5.86
N LEU A 30 -10.76 6.33 -6.91
CA LEU A 30 -10.21 5.62 -8.07
C LEU A 30 -8.88 4.94 -7.74
N GLN A 31 -8.09 5.51 -6.84
CA GLN A 31 -6.88 4.87 -6.34
C GLN A 31 -7.21 3.57 -5.57
N GLN A 32 -8.27 3.55 -4.78
CA GLN A 32 -8.75 2.34 -4.10
C GLN A 32 -9.20 1.28 -5.12
N LYS A 33 -9.98 1.67 -6.12
CA LYS A 33 -10.43 0.75 -7.18
C LYS A 33 -9.24 0.21 -8.00
N MET A 34 -8.27 1.05 -8.30
CA MET A 34 -7.04 0.65 -8.97
C MET A 34 -6.27 -0.37 -8.12
N THR A 35 -6.13 -0.12 -6.84
CA THR A 35 -5.45 -1.03 -5.91
C THR A 35 -6.15 -2.38 -5.85
N ARG A 36 -7.48 -2.40 -5.78
CA ARG A 36 -8.27 -3.65 -5.82
C ARG A 36 -8.05 -4.42 -7.13
N LEU A 37 -8.00 -3.71 -8.26
CA LEU A 37 -7.71 -4.34 -9.55
C LEU A 37 -6.33 -5.01 -9.54
N LEU A 38 -5.31 -4.33 -9.03
CA LEU A 38 -3.95 -4.86 -8.95
C LEU A 38 -3.87 -6.08 -8.02
N ILE A 39 -4.57 -6.05 -6.90
CA ILE A 39 -4.69 -7.19 -5.99
C ILE A 39 -5.37 -8.38 -6.68
N ASN A 40 -6.45 -8.12 -7.40
CA ASN A 40 -7.16 -9.16 -8.15
C ASN A 40 -6.27 -9.79 -9.23
N MET A 41 -5.47 -9.00 -9.93
CA MET A 41 -4.48 -9.52 -10.89
C MET A 41 -3.48 -10.45 -10.21
N MET A 42 -2.94 -10.04 -9.06
CA MET A 42 -2.02 -10.86 -8.28
C MET A 42 -2.69 -12.18 -7.85
N ASN A 43 -3.93 -12.13 -7.38
CA ASN A 43 -4.68 -13.33 -6.99
C ASN A 43 -5.00 -14.27 -8.18
N LEU A 44 -4.97 -13.77 -9.40
CA LEU A 44 -5.04 -14.57 -10.63
C LEU A 44 -3.67 -15.15 -11.05
N GLY A 45 -2.63 -14.93 -10.26
CA GLY A 45 -1.30 -15.46 -10.54
C GLY A 45 -0.41 -14.53 -11.37
N ILE A 46 -0.78 -13.26 -11.56
CA ILE A 46 0.03 -12.28 -12.28
C ILE A 46 0.81 -11.45 -11.25
N PRO A 47 2.14 -11.60 -11.12
CA PRO A 47 2.94 -10.77 -10.25
C PRO A 47 2.86 -9.30 -10.68
N VAL A 48 2.71 -8.39 -9.73
CA VAL A 48 2.60 -6.96 -10.00
C VAL A 48 3.65 -6.20 -9.18
N TRP A 49 4.42 -5.37 -9.84
CA TRP A 49 5.41 -4.48 -9.25
C TRP A 49 4.95 -3.04 -9.44
N ILE A 50 4.86 -2.30 -8.37
CA ILE A 50 4.31 -0.94 -8.37
C ILE A 50 5.29 0.00 -7.70
N THR A 51 5.61 1.12 -8.34
CA THR A 51 6.20 2.27 -7.65
C THR A 51 5.09 3.27 -7.32
N THR A 52 5.07 3.80 -6.10
CA THR A 52 4.01 4.71 -5.68
C THR A 52 4.46 5.71 -4.62
N HIS A 53 3.85 6.89 -4.63
CA HIS A 53 3.90 7.88 -3.54
C HIS A 53 2.57 7.95 -2.77
N SER A 54 1.62 7.08 -3.08
CA SER A 54 0.26 7.16 -2.54
C SER A 54 0.14 6.51 -1.17
N ASP A 55 -0.18 7.30 -0.17
CA ASP A 55 -0.60 6.80 1.14
C ASP A 55 -1.92 6.02 1.04
N THR A 56 -2.82 6.41 0.16
CA THR A 56 -4.09 5.71 -0.07
C THR A 56 -3.87 4.27 -0.51
N ILE A 57 -2.96 4.03 -1.47
CA ILE A 57 -2.61 2.67 -1.92
C ILE A 57 -2.03 1.86 -0.76
N LEU A 58 -1.09 2.44 -0.01
CA LEU A 58 -0.48 1.79 1.14
C LEU A 58 -1.52 1.37 2.18
N GLN A 59 -2.38 2.30 2.58
CA GLN A 59 -3.40 2.04 3.60
C GLN A 59 -4.43 1.02 3.12
N HIS A 60 -4.80 1.06 1.85
CA HIS A 60 -5.73 0.08 1.30
C HIS A 60 -5.14 -1.34 1.29
N ILE A 61 -3.89 -1.49 0.90
CA ILE A 61 -3.17 -2.77 0.97
C ILE A 61 -3.11 -3.28 2.41
N ASN A 62 -2.76 -2.42 3.36
CA ASN A 62 -2.75 -2.75 4.78
C ASN A 62 -4.12 -3.22 5.27
N ASN A 63 -5.19 -2.53 4.86
CA ASN A 63 -6.55 -2.89 5.23
C ASN A 63 -6.96 -4.25 4.67
N MET A 64 -6.57 -4.57 3.44
CA MET A 64 -6.90 -5.87 2.83
C MET A 64 -6.16 -7.03 3.51
N MET A 65 -4.94 -6.81 3.97
CA MET A 65 -4.20 -7.79 4.78
C MET A 65 -4.83 -7.99 6.16
N LYS A 66 -5.20 -6.92 6.83
CA LYS A 66 -5.87 -6.97 8.14
C LYS A 66 -7.21 -7.67 8.06
N LEU A 67 -8.00 -7.33 7.05
CA LEU A 67 -9.32 -7.93 6.83
C LEU A 67 -9.20 -9.44 6.57
N LYS A 68 -8.17 -9.87 5.83
CA LYS A 68 -7.92 -11.30 5.57
C LYS A 68 -7.78 -12.11 6.86
N ASN A 69 -7.11 -11.57 7.85
CA ASN A 69 -6.81 -12.26 9.11
C ASN A 69 -7.78 -11.92 10.24
N HIS A 70 -8.80 -11.11 9.97
CA HIS A 70 -9.75 -10.67 10.99
C HIS A 70 -10.72 -11.80 11.36
N VAL A 71 -11.02 -11.93 12.68
CA VAL A 71 -11.96 -12.97 13.19
C VAL A 71 -13.36 -12.84 12.59
N ARG A 72 -13.79 -11.62 12.25
CA ARG A 72 -15.08 -11.32 11.62
C ARG A 72 -14.93 -11.01 10.13
N SER A 73 -13.93 -11.58 9.47
CA SER A 73 -13.60 -11.24 8.08
C SER A 73 -14.79 -11.36 7.13
N SER A 74 -15.52 -12.47 7.18
CA SER A 74 -16.67 -12.70 6.28
C SER A 74 -17.80 -11.68 6.48
N GLU A 75 -18.06 -11.28 7.71
CA GLU A 75 -19.07 -10.27 8.05
C GLU A 75 -18.64 -8.89 7.55
N LEU A 76 -17.41 -8.49 7.84
CA LEU A 76 -16.86 -7.20 7.44
C LEU A 76 -16.72 -7.08 5.91
N GLN A 77 -16.40 -8.17 5.21
CA GLN A 77 -16.41 -8.18 3.75
C GLN A 77 -17.78 -7.79 3.18
N LYS A 78 -18.84 -8.35 3.73
CA LYS A 78 -20.22 -8.03 3.30
C LYS A 78 -20.59 -6.59 3.64
N GLU A 79 -20.28 -6.16 4.84
CA GLU A 79 -20.59 -4.80 5.33
C GLU A 79 -19.91 -3.72 4.48
N TYR A 80 -18.66 -3.90 4.12
CA TYR A 80 -17.86 -2.93 3.36
C TYR A 80 -17.79 -3.21 1.86
N GLY A 81 -18.47 -4.24 1.37
CA GLY A 81 -18.53 -4.54 -0.05
C GLY A 81 -17.26 -5.15 -0.66
N TYR A 82 -16.47 -5.85 0.15
CA TYR A 82 -15.29 -6.55 -0.32
C TYR A 82 -15.57 -8.00 -0.67
N ARG A 83 -14.87 -8.48 -1.71
CA ARG A 83 -14.90 -9.88 -2.11
C ARG A 83 -13.64 -10.59 -1.63
N LYS A 84 -13.67 -11.90 -1.66
CA LYS A 84 -12.51 -12.75 -1.33
C LYS A 84 -11.28 -12.40 -2.17
N GLU A 85 -11.49 -12.10 -3.43
CA GLU A 85 -10.45 -11.75 -4.40
C GLU A 85 -9.78 -10.40 -4.12
N ASP A 86 -10.40 -9.57 -3.31
CA ASP A 86 -9.87 -8.26 -2.91
C ASP A 86 -8.86 -8.35 -1.76
N LEU A 87 -8.76 -9.50 -1.10
CA LEU A 87 -7.95 -9.69 0.09
C LEU A 87 -6.54 -10.19 -0.24
N LEU A 88 -5.60 -9.89 0.64
CA LEU A 88 -4.20 -10.22 0.51
C LEU A 88 -3.70 -11.03 1.69
N TYR A 89 -2.86 -12.03 1.42
CA TYR A 89 -1.99 -12.61 2.42
C TYR A 89 -0.77 -11.71 2.62
N ARG A 90 -0.34 -11.56 3.85
CA ARG A 90 0.86 -10.81 4.20
C ARG A 90 2.10 -11.33 3.49
N GLU A 91 2.21 -12.64 3.32
CA GLU A 91 3.33 -13.33 2.69
C GLU A 91 3.44 -13.04 1.19
N ASP A 92 2.36 -12.58 0.56
CA ASP A 92 2.31 -12.25 -0.86
C ASP A 92 2.72 -10.81 -1.18
N VAL A 93 3.02 -10.01 -0.16
CA VAL A 93 3.37 -8.60 -0.30
C VAL A 93 4.78 -8.35 0.19
N GLN A 94 5.58 -7.69 -0.64
CA GLN A 94 6.87 -7.13 -0.26
C GLN A 94 6.85 -5.63 -0.52
N MET A 95 7.40 -4.87 0.40
CA MET A 95 7.43 -3.42 0.30
C MET A 95 8.83 -2.90 0.58
N TYR A 96 9.28 -2.00 -0.28
CA TYR A 96 10.61 -1.40 -0.19
C TYR A 96 10.48 0.12 -0.23
N GLN A 97 11.30 0.78 0.55
CA GLN A 97 11.42 2.23 0.54
C GLN A 97 12.73 2.63 -0.12
N PHE A 98 12.70 3.65 -0.97
CA PHE A 98 13.90 4.29 -1.49
C PHE A 98 14.39 5.32 -0.47
N VAL A 99 15.61 5.13 0.05
CA VAL A 99 16.18 5.99 1.08
C VAL A 99 17.45 6.63 0.54
N PRO A 100 17.53 7.98 0.53
CA PRO A 100 18.78 8.66 0.19
C PRO A 100 19.80 8.47 1.30
N ASP A 101 21.05 8.23 0.93
CA ASP A 101 22.18 8.18 1.85
C ASP A 101 22.87 9.54 1.96
N ASN A 102 23.86 9.62 2.87
CA ASN A 102 24.62 10.85 3.12
C ASN A 102 25.56 11.23 1.93
N ASN A 103 25.75 10.34 0.97
CA ASN A 103 26.62 10.54 -0.20
C ASN A 103 25.83 10.91 -1.47
N GLY A 104 24.52 11.19 -1.34
CA GLY A 104 23.65 11.51 -2.45
C GLY A 104 23.24 10.31 -3.30
N LYS A 105 23.53 9.10 -2.85
CA LYS A 105 23.04 7.85 -3.47
C LYS A 105 21.76 7.41 -2.82
N THR A 106 20.94 6.68 -3.58
CA THR A 106 19.70 6.10 -3.08
C THR A 106 19.87 4.59 -2.97
N HIS A 107 19.40 4.01 -1.87
CA HIS A 107 19.34 2.56 -1.68
C HIS A 107 17.93 2.11 -1.33
N LEU A 108 17.68 0.82 -1.49
CA LEU A 108 16.42 0.20 -1.12
C LEU A 108 16.50 -0.39 0.28
N GLU A 109 15.50 -0.09 1.09
CA GLU A 109 15.30 -0.73 2.38
C GLU A 109 13.98 -1.51 2.37
N ALA A 110 14.05 -2.79 2.76
CA ALA A 110 12.86 -3.59 2.94
C ALA A 110 12.11 -3.12 4.19
N LEU A 111 10.80 -2.94 4.05
CA LEU A 111 9.91 -2.65 5.18
C LEU A 111 9.39 -3.95 5.75
N GLU A 112 9.40 -4.06 7.07
CA GLU A 112 8.81 -5.19 7.77
C GLU A 112 7.32 -4.95 8.04
N ALA A 113 6.52 -5.98 7.81
CA ALA A 113 5.12 -5.93 8.17
C ALA A 113 4.96 -6.18 9.67
N THR A 114 4.30 -5.26 10.35
CA THR A 114 3.87 -5.41 11.73
C THR A 114 2.49 -6.05 11.80
N LYS A 115 1.98 -6.29 13.01
CA LYS A 115 0.56 -6.71 13.20
C LYS A 115 -0.45 -5.69 12.66
N TYR A 116 -0.03 -4.45 12.44
CA TYR A 116 -0.87 -3.37 11.88
C TYR A 116 -0.65 -3.17 10.38
N GLY A 117 0.13 -4.03 9.73
CA GLY A 117 0.53 -3.91 8.34
C GLY A 117 1.90 -3.23 8.19
N PHE A 118 2.20 -2.78 6.98
CA PHE A 118 3.42 -2.02 6.70
C PHE A 118 3.28 -0.58 7.18
N VAL A 119 4.29 -0.10 7.88
CA VAL A 119 4.37 1.28 8.36
C VAL A 119 5.50 2.00 7.63
N VAL A 120 5.18 3.13 7.01
CA VAL A 120 6.17 3.99 6.36
C VAL A 120 6.35 5.25 7.23
N PRO A 121 7.44 5.37 8.00
CA PRO A 121 7.62 6.47 8.94
C PRO A 121 7.55 7.86 8.29
N THR A 122 8.05 7.99 7.06
CA THR A 122 8.03 9.26 6.32
C THR A 122 6.62 9.75 6.02
N PHE A 123 5.67 8.86 5.73
CA PHE A 123 4.27 9.22 5.51
C PHE A 123 3.61 9.68 6.81
N ASN A 124 3.82 8.94 7.89
CA ASN A 124 3.27 9.29 9.20
C ASN A 124 3.80 10.63 9.70
N ASN A 125 5.09 10.87 9.59
CA ASN A 125 5.71 12.14 10.02
C ASN A 125 5.18 13.33 9.23
N ALA A 126 5.01 13.19 7.91
CA ALA A 126 4.45 14.25 7.07
C ALA A 126 2.99 14.55 7.45
N LEU A 127 2.18 13.52 7.69
CA LEU A 127 0.79 13.68 8.09
C LEU A 127 0.67 14.31 9.47
N GLU A 128 1.44 13.87 10.45
CA GLU A 128 1.48 14.45 11.80
C GLU A 128 1.80 15.94 11.74
N LYS A 129 2.80 16.32 10.98
CA LYS A 129 3.19 17.72 10.81
C LYS A 129 2.06 18.57 10.22
N ILE A 130 1.38 18.07 9.19
CA ILE A 130 0.23 18.77 8.59
C ILE A 130 -0.90 18.93 9.60
N VAL A 131 -1.19 17.89 10.38
CA VAL A 131 -2.23 17.95 11.42
C VAL A 131 -1.88 18.96 12.50
N GLU A 132 -0.63 18.99 12.95
CA GLU A 132 -0.15 20.01 13.90
C GLU A 132 -0.33 21.43 13.36
N GLU A 133 0.02 21.68 12.11
CA GLU A 133 -0.18 22.97 11.45
C GLU A 133 -1.66 23.35 11.36
N VAL A 134 -2.53 22.41 11.03
CA VAL A 134 -3.99 22.65 10.97
C VAL A 134 -4.51 23.11 12.33
N TYR A 135 -4.12 22.44 13.41
CA TYR A 135 -4.54 22.85 14.76
C TYR A 135 -3.94 24.21 15.17
N ALA A 136 -2.65 24.40 14.93
CA ALA A 136 -1.99 25.66 15.28
C ALA A 136 -2.57 26.88 14.54
N PHE A 137 -2.99 26.70 13.29
CA PHE A 137 -3.53 27.80 12.47
C PHE A 137 -5.03 28.06 12.70
N GLN A 138 -5.71 27.20 13.44
CA GLN A 138 -7.11 27.40 13.84
C GLN A 138 -7.28 28.16 15.16
N GLU A 139 -6.22 28.31 15.95
CA GLU A 139 -6.23 29.08 17.17
C GLU A 139 -6.02 30.57 16.82
N ASP A 140 -7.07 31.38 16.97
CA ASP A 140 -7.01 32.84 16.90
C ASP A 140 -6.54 33.44 18.23
#